data_f02ad90db6e35ed9f916a2f02d6daf89
#
_entry.id   f02ad90db6e35ed9f916a2f02d6daf89
#
_cell.length_a   1.000
_cell.length_b   1.000
_cell.length_c   1.000
_cell.angle_alpha   90.00
_cell.angle_beta   90.00
_cell.angle_gamma   90.00
#
_symmetry.space_group_name_H-M   'P 1'
#
loop_
_entity.id
_entity.type
_entity.pdbx_description
1 polymer ?
#
loop_
_entity_poly.entity_id
_entity_poly.type
_entity_poly.pdbx_seq_one_letter_code
_entity_poly.pdbx_strand_id
1 'polypeptide(L)'
;MIRHILFWKFTDQVKAEHREAEALAFLQNSVATMDGHIDGLLRAEIGINTAGGDYDLVFYSELADESALKAFQNHPLHVAHRERCKDIVTDRLCGDLEC
;
A
#
# COMPACT_ATOMS: atom_id res chain seq x y z
N MET A 1 -16.98 1.04 8.68
CA MET A 1 -15.61 0.64 8.33
C MET A 1 -15.30 1.11 6.92
N ILE A 2 -14.11 1.60 6.70
CA ILE A 2 -13.64 1.99 5.37
C ILE A 2 -12.70 0.92 4.84
N ARG A 3 -12.93 0.47 3.61
CA ARG A 3 -11.97 -0.34 2.86
C ARG A 3 -11.24 0.58 1.91
N HIS A 4 -9.94 0.76 2.14
CA HIS A 4 -9.08 1.65 1.38
C HIS A 4 -8.19 0.82 0.47
N ILE A 5 -8.31 1.02 -0.83
CA ILE A 5 -7.66 0.17 -1.83
C ILE A 5 -6.84 1.03 -2.76
N LEU A 6 -5.56 0.67 -2.91
CA LEU A 6 -4.64 1.33 -3.83
C LEU A 6 -4.13 0.33 -4.85
N PHE A 7 -4.00 0.79 -6.08
CA PHE A 7 -3.30 0.07 -7.14
C PHE A 7 -2.04 0.85 -7.49
N TRP A 8 -0.97 0.12 -7.71
CA TRP A 8 0.33 0.69 -8.06
C TRP A 8 0.95 -0.08 -9.21
N LYS A 9 1.81 0.61 -9.97
CA LYS A 9 2.74 -0.03 -10.91
C LYS A 9 4.13 -0.03 -10.27
N PHE A 10 4.92 -1.06 -10.55
CA PHE A 10 6.37 -0.98 -10.30
C PHE A 10 6.95 0.10 -11.21
N THR A 11 7.99 0.79 -10.72
CA THR A 11 8.73 1.75 -11.55
C THR A 11 9.43 1.02 -12.70
N ASP A 12 9.72 1.75 -13.78
CA ASP A 12 10.44 1.20 -14.92
C ASP A 12 11.81 0.66 -14.52
N GLN A 13 12.47 1.30 -13.54
CA GLN A 13 13.76 0.86 -13.04
C GLN A 13 13.66 -0.52 -12.38
N VAL A 14 12.65 -0.76 -11.52
CA VAL A 14 12.44 -2.07 -10.90
C VAL A 14 12.25 -3.14 -11.97
N LYS A 15 11.44 -2.85 -12.98
CA LYS A 15 11.17 -3.80 -14.08
C LYS A 15 12.40 -4.06 -14.93
N ALA A 16 13.16 -3.02 -15.28
CA ALA A 16 14.37 -3.13 -16.09
C ALA A 16 15.45 -3.97 -15.40
N GLU A 17 15.51 -3.89 -14.06
CA GLU A 17 16.46 -4.65 -13.24
C GLU A 17 15.94 -6.02 -12.82
N HIS A 18 14.75 -6.40 -13.23
CA HIS A 18 14.08 -7.67 -12.87
C HIS A 18 14.00 -7.87 -11.35
N ARG A 19 13.66 -6.82 -10.59
CA ARG A 19 13.65 -6.81 -9.13
C ARG A 19 12.25 -6.84 -8.53
N GLU A 20 11.24 -7.26 -9.29
CA GLU A 20 9.84 -7.24 -8.83
C GLU A 20 9.64 -8.08 -7.55
N ALA A 21 10.21 -9.30 -7.51
CA ALA A 21 10.07 -10.16 -6.33
C ALA A 21 10.74 -9.57 -5.09
N GLU A 22 11.92 -8.99 -5.25
CA GLU A 22 12.64 -8.31 -4.17
C GLU A 22 11.87 -7.08 -3.69
N ALA A 23 11.36 -6.28 -4.64
CA ALA A 23 10.57 -5.09 -4.33
C ALA A 23 9.28 -5.45 -3.60
N LEU A 24 8.58 -6.52 -4.02
CA LEU A 24 7.37 -6.98 -3.33
C LEU A 24 7.69 -7.37 -1.88
N ALA A 25 8.74 -8.14 -1.65
CA ALA A 25 9.13 -8.53 -0.29
C ALA A 25 9.44 -7.31 0.58
N PHE A 26 10.13 -6.33 0.03
CA PHE A 26 10.42 -5.07 0.71
C PHE A 26 9.14 -4.32 1.08
N LEU A 27 8.18 -4.23 0.14
CA LEU A 27 6.90 -3.56 0.38
C LEU A 27 6.06 -4.30 1.42
N GLN A 28 6.04 -5.63 1.39
CA GLN A 28 5.33 -6.44 2.38
C GLN A 28 5.89 -6.23 3.78
N ASN A 29 7.20 -6.18 3.92
CA ASN A 29 7.86 -5.89 5.20
C ASN A 29 7.54 -4.46 5.67
N SER A 30 7.49 -3.49 4.75
CA SER A 30 7.14 -2.11 5.09
C SER A 30 5.69 -1.98 5.54
N VAL A 31 4.76 -2.64 4.88
CA VAL A 31 3.34 -2.67 5.29
C VAL A 31 3.20 -3.32 6.67
N ALA A 32 3.97 -4.36 6.97
CA ALA A 32 3.96 -5.02 8.27
C ALA A 32 4.35 -4.09 9.43
N THR A 33 5.10 -3.02 9.15
CA THR A 33 5.41 -2.01 10.18
C THR A 33 4.20 -1.20 10.60
N MET A 34 3.16 -1.16 9.77
CA MET A 34 1.91 -0.44 10.03
C MET A 34 0.81 -1.34 10.55
N ASP A 35 0.69 -2.54 9.98
CA ASP A 35 -0.38 -3.50 10.31
C ASP A 35 -0.30 -3.89 11.79
N GLY A 36 -1.38 -3.61 12.55
CA GLY A 36 -1.43 -3.85 13.98
C GLY A 36 -0.73 -2.80 14.86
N HIS A 37 -0.19 -1.72 14.27
CA HIS A 37 0.61 -0.71 14.99
C HIS A 37 0.06 0.72 14.89
N ILE A 38 -1.07 0.90 14.22
CA ILE A 38 -1.73 2.21 14.08
C ILE A 38 -3.17 2.10 14.56
N ASP A 39 -3.55 2.96 15.51
CA ASP A 39 -4.92 2.99 16.02
C ASP A 39 -5.91 3.28 14.88
N GLY A 40 -6.98 2.49 14.82
CA GLY A 40 -7.99 2.63 13.78
C GLY A 40 -7.66 1.92 12.47
N LEU A 41 -6.42 1.52 12.25
CA LEU A 41 -6.04 0.64 11.15
C LEU A 41 -6.28 -0.81 11.58
N LEU A 42 -7.32 -1.43 11.03
CA LEU A 42 -7.75 -2.77 11.42
C LEU A 42 -6.96 -3.86 10.70
N ARG A 43 -6.54 -3.58 9.46
CA ARG A 43 -5.81 -4.53 8.63
C ARG A 43 -5.11 -3.77 7.51
N ALA A 44 -3.90 -4.23 7.13
CA ALA A 44 -3.20 -3.73 5.94
C ALA A 44 -2.37 -4.85 5.33
N GLU A 45 -2.45 -4.99 4.01
CA GLU A 45 -1.66 -5.96 3.26
C GLU A 45 -1.40 -5.45 1.84
N ILE A 46 -0.34 -5.95 1.22
CA ILE A 46 0.01 -5.64 -0.17
C ILE A 46 0.43 -6.92 -0.89
N GLY A 47 0.06 -7.03 -2.14
CA GLY A 47 0.41 -8.19 -2.95
C GLY A 47 0.34 -7.90 -4.44
N ILE A 48 0.67 -8.90 -5.23
CA ILE A 48 0.58 -8.83 -6.68
C ILE A 48 -0.89 -8.78 -7.10
N ASN A 49 -1.18 -7.94 -8.09
CA ASN A 49 -2.50 -7.87 -8.70
C ASN A 49 -2.69 -9.10 -9.61
N THR A 50 -3.37 -10.12 -9.11
CA THR A 50 -3.57 -11.36 -9.84
C THR A 50 -4.56 -11.22 -11.01
N ALA A 51 -5.34 -10.13 -11.04
CA ALA A 51 -6.23 -9.85 -12.17
C ALA A 51 -5.48 -9.42 -13.43
N GLY A 52 -4.23 -8.99 -13.27
CA GLY A 52 -3.41 -8.49 -14.38
C GLY A 52 -3.84 -7.08 -14.82
N GLY A 53 -3.60 -6.75 -16.08
CA GLY A 53 -3.86 -5.42 -16.62
C GLY A 53 -2.70 -4.46 -16.38
N ASP A 54 -3.01 -3.17 -16.25
CA ASP A 54 -1.98 -2.12 -16.19
C ASP A 54 -1.31 -1.98 -14.82
N TYR A 55 -1.96 -2.48 -13.75
CA TYR A 55 -1.46 -2.32 -12.40
C TYR A 55 -0.86 -3.62 -11.88
N ASP A 56 0.31 -3.50 -11.24
CA ASP A 56 1.10 -4.65 -10.79
C ASP A 56 0.80 -5.07 -9.36
N LEU A 57 0.38 -4.12 -8.52
CA LEU A 57 0.25 -4.29 -7.09
C LEU A 57 -1.11 -3.82 -6.59
N VAL A 58 -1.61 -4.50 -5.56
CA VAL A 58 -2.79 -4.06 -4.80
C VAL A 58 -2.38 -3.89 -3.35
N PHE A 59 -2.62 -2.71 -2.78
CA PHE A 59 -2.59 -2.44 -1.36
C PHE A 59 -4.01 -2.41 -0.84
N TYR A 60 -4.31 -3.21 0.17
CA TYR A 60 -5.63 -3.29 0.78
C TYR A 60 -5.54 -2.96 2.26
N SER A 61 -6.40 -2.06 2.72
CA SER A 61 -6.48 -1.75 4.15
C SER A 61 -7.92 -1.55 4.60
N GLU A 62 -8.15 -1.82 5.87
CA GLU A 62 -9.42 -1.62 6.56
C GLU A 62 -9.22 -0.64 7.70
N LEU A 63 -10.05 0.40 7.76
CA LEU A 63 -9.98 1.43 8.77
C LEU A 63 -11.34 1.53 9.48
N ALA A 64 -11.31 1.86 10.77
CA ALA A 64 -12.51 1.88 11.60
C ALA A 64 -13.57 2.84 11.06
N ASP A 65 -13.14 4.03 10.60
CA ASP A 65 -14.00 5.07 10.07
C ASP A 65 -13.18 6.07 9.24
N GLU A 66 -13.84 7.10 8.73
CA GLU A 66 -13.19 8.13 7.93
C GLU A 66 -12.16 8.93 8.73
N SER A 67 -12.42 9.17 10.01
CA SER A 67 -11.48 9.85 10.89
C SER A 67 -10.19 9.03 11.06
N ALA A 68 -10.32 7.71 11.21
CA ALA A 68 -9.18 6.80 11.28
C ALA A 68 -8.38 6.82 9.97
N LEU A 69 -9.05 6.88 8.82
CA LEU A 69 -8.38 6.98 7.53
C LEU A 69 -7.53 8.25 7.42
N LYS A 70 -8.07 9.39 7.84
CA LYS A 70 -7.33 10.66 7.85
C LYS A 70 -6.14 10.61 8.78
N ALA A 71 -6.32 10.07 9.97
CA ALA A 71 -5.24 9.90 10.96
C ALA A 71 -4.15 8.97 10.44
N PHE A 72 -4.53 7.87 9.76
CA PHE A 72 -3.61 6.94 9.14
C PHE A 72 -2.74 7.62 8.08
N GLN A 73 -3.33 8.43 7.22
CA GLN A 73 -2.60 9.11 6.14
C GLN A 73 -1.51 10.06 6.67
N ASN A 74 -1.68 10.61 7.86
CA ASN A 74 -0.75 11.54 8.48
C ASN A 74 0.11 10.90 9.59
N HIS A 75 -0.09 9.61 9.87
CA HIS A 75 0.65 8.91 10.92
C HIS A 75 2.14 8.77 10.56
N PRO A 76 3.07 8.94 11.53
CA PRO A 76 4.50 8.81 11.26
C PRO A 76 4.91 7.48 10.60
N LEU A 77 4.27 6.38 10.98
CA LEU A 77 4.55 5.07 10.37
C LEU A 77 4.13 5.02 8.90
N HIS A 78 3.02 5.68 8.54
CA HIS A 78 2.59 5.78 7.15
C HIS A 78 3.50 6.71 6.34
N VAL A 79 3.94 7.81 6.92
CA VAL A 79 4.90 8.72 6.29
C VAL A 79 6.20 7.99 5.97
N ALA A 80 6.72 7.21 6.93
CA ALA A 80 7.92 6.39 6.73
C ALA A 80 7.72 5.35 5.63
N HIS A 81 6.57 4.68 5.60
CA HIS A 81 6.21 3.72 4.56
C HIS A 81 6.20 4.40 3.17
N ARG A 82 5.55 5.55 3.07
CA ARG A 82 5.47 6.31 1.82
C ARG A 82 6.85 6.69 1.27
N GLU A 83 7.77 7.09 2.16
CA GLU A 83 9.15 7.39 1.77
C GLU A 83 9.87 6.15 1.21
N ARG A 84 9.63 4.98 1.78
CA ARG A 84 10.21 3.73 1.27
C ARG A 84 9.66 3.34 -0.09
N CYS A 85 8.43 3.73 -0.40
CA CYS A 85 7.75 3.35 -1.64
C CYS A 85 8.15 4.20 -2.85
N LYS A 86 8.64 5.41 -2.65
CA LYS A 86 8.72 6.44 -3.69
C LYS A 86 9.57 6.06 -4.92
N ASP A 87 10.58 5.20 -4.75
CA ASP A 87 11.44 4.75 -5.85
C ASP A 87 11.05 3.37 -6.39
N ILE A 88 10.01 2.76 -5.84
CA ILE A 88 9.61 1.38 -6.14
C ILE A 88 8.29 1.36 -6.91
N VAL A 89 7.35 2.24 -6.56
CA VAL A 89 6.00 2.27 -7.14
C VAL A 89 5.68 3.61 -7.77
N THR A 90 4.77 3.57 -8.74
CA THR A 90 4.32 4.75 -9.47
C THR A 90 2.85 4.56 -9.92
N ASP A 91 2.25 5.61 -10.46
CA ASP A 91 0.90 5.59 -11.07
C ASP A 91 -0.18 5.06 -10.13
N ARG A 92 -0.37 5.75 -9.02
CA ARG A 92 -1.34 5.38 -8.00
C ARG A 92 -2.79 5.53 -8.47
N LEU A 93 -3.60 4.50 -8.23
CA LEU A 93 -5.06 4.56 -8.34
C LEU A 93 -5.66 4.22 -6.97
N CYS A 94 -6.56 5.06 -6.47
CA CYS A 94 -7.17 4.90 -5.15
C CYS A 94 -8.67 4.73 -5.26
N GLY A 95 -9.21 3.80 -4.46
CA GLY A 95 -10.64 3.64 -4.27
C GLY A 95 -10.96 3.33 -2.82
N ASP A 96 -12.01 3.96 -2.30
CA ASP A 96 -12.50 3.72 -0.94
C ASP A 96 -13.92 3.22 -1.00
N LEU A 97 -14.22 2.20 -0.17
CA LEU A 97 -15.57 1.67 -0.03
C LEU A 97 -15.96 1.73 1.45
N GLU A 98 -17.06 2.43 1.73
CA GLU A 98 -17.63 2.43 3.08
C GLU A 98 -18.62 1.29 3.25
N CYS A 99 -18.52 0.55 4.35
CA CYS A 99 -19.42 -0.55 4.65
C CYS A 99 -19.72 -0.70 6.14
#